data_b28ec62396a60f1e8464bd68bdc78a0a
#
_entry.id   b28ec62396a60f1e8464bd68bdc78a0a
#
_cell.length_a   1.000
_cell.length_b   1.000
_cell.length_c   1.000
_cell.angle_alpha   90.00
_cell.angle_beta   90.00
_cell.angle_gamma   90.00
#
_symmetry.space_group_name_H-M   'P 1'
#
loop_
_entity.id
_entity.type
_entity.pdbx_description
1 polymer ?
#
loop_
_entity_poly.entity_id
_entity_poly.type
_entity_poly.pdbx_seq_one_letter_code
_entity_poly.pdbx_strand_id
1 'polypeptide(L)'
;VPRFPHDRFRGKNPMGLRGDAIAQFDWTVGQLMETLDQLGLTENTLIILSSDNGPVVDDGYKDKAEELLNGHTPSGPWRGNKYSAFEGGTAVPVIVRWPRKIKKAGDSDVLMSQIDWLASLGALVNARLPKGSAPDSYDRLGN
;
A
#
# COMPACT_ATOMS: atom_id res chain seq x y z
N VAL A 1 2.52 -15.42 -6.64
CA VAL A 1 1.71 -16.16 -5.65
C VAL A 1 0.27 -16.15 -6.14
N PRO A 2 -0.39 -17.31 -6.28
CA PRO A 2 -1.78 -17.35 -6.71
C PRO A 2 -2.66 -16.61 -5.71
N ARG A 3 -3.64 -15.87 -6.25
CA ARG A 3 -4.66 -15.17 -5.47
C ARG A 3 -5.66 -16.19 -4.93
N PHE A 4 -5.32 -16.82 -3.82
CA PHE A 4 -6.15 -17.84 -3.21
C PHE A 4 -6.41 -17.48 -1.74
N PRO A 5 -7.45 -16.70 -1.47
CA PRO A 5 -7.78 -16.25 -0.12
C PRO A 5 -8.27 -17.40 0.75
N HIS A 6 -8.23 -17.19 2.06
CA HIS A 6 -8.80 -18.11 3.04
C HIS A 6 -10.29 -18.33 2.78
N ASP A 7 -10.80 -19.52 3.08
CA ASP A 7 -12.18 -19.97 2.79
C ASP A 7 -13.27 -19.00 3.26
N ARG A 8 -13.06 -18.32 4.38
CA ARG A 8 -14.00 -17.32 4.90
C ARG A 8 -14.27 -16.15 3.96
N PHE A 9 -13.37 -15.88 3.00
CA PHE A 9 -13.49 -14.78 2.04
C PHE A 9 -13.91 -15.25 0.66
N ARG A 10 -13.69 -16.51 0.31
CA ARG A 10 -13.92 -17.03 -1.03
C ARG A 10 -15.39 -16.99 -1.45
N GLY A 11 -15.60 -16.62 -2.72
CA GLY A 11 -16.90 -16.61 -3.37
C GLY A 11 -17.85 -15.51 -2.89
N LYS A 12 -17.31 -14.47 -2.24
CA LYS A 12 -18.11 -13.36 -1.68
C LYS A 12 -18.01 -12.08 -2.48
N ASN A 13 -16.98 -11.94 -3.33
CA ASN A 13 -16.76 -10.74 -4.11
C ASN A 13 -17.05 -11.00 -5.60
N PRO A 14 -17.77 -10.10 -6.30
CA PRO A 14 -18.07 -10.25 -7.72
C PRO A 14 -16.81 -10.26 -8.61
N MET A 15 -15.68 -9.76 -8.14
CA MET A 15 -14.39 -9.86 -8.84
C MET A 15 -13.68 -11.21 -8.62
N GLY A 16 -14.37 -12.22 -8.16
CA GLY A 16 -13.82 -13.56 -7.96
C GLY A 16 -12.67 -13.60 -6.96
N LEU A 17 -11.74 -14.54 -7.15
CA LEU A 17 -10.61 -14.74 -6.23
C LEU A 17 -9.76 -13.50 -6.01
N ARG A 18 -9.61 -12.64 -7.03
CA ARG A 18 -8.89 -11.37 -6.91
C ARG A 18 -9.59 -10.43 -5.92
N GLY A 19 -10.89 -10.25 -6.08
CA GLY A 19 -11.69 -9.41 -5.18
C GLY A 19 -11.74 -9.96 -3.76
N ASP A 20 -11.87 -11.28 -3.63
CA ASP A 20 -11.84 -11.97 -2.33
C ASP A 20 -10.48 -11.78 -1.61
N ALA A 21 -9.36 -11.82 -2.36
CA ALA A 21 -8.03 -11.58 -1.81
C ALA A 21 -7.84 -10.13 -1.35
N ILE A 22 -8.38 -9.16 -2.10
CA ILE A 22 -8.38 -7.75 -1.69
C ILE A 22 -9.20 -7.56 -0.41
N ALA A 23 -10.38 -8.16 -0.33
CA ALA A 23 -11.20 -8.12 0.88
C ALA A 23 -10.52 -8.76 2.10
N GLN A 24 -9.77 -9.85 1.89
CA GLN A 24 -8.94 -10.44 2.94
C GLN A 24 -7.84 -9.50 3.40
N PHE A 25 -7.18 -8.82 2.46
CA PHE A 25 -6.13 -7.87 2.78
C PHE A 25 -6.68 -6.71 3.62
N ASP A 26 -7.79 -6.11 3.20
CA ASP A 26 -8.47 -5.04 3.93
C ASP A 26 -8.84 -5.48 5.36
N TRP A 27 -9.44 -6.67 5.49
CA TRP A 27 -9.73 -7.24 6.80
C TRP A 27 -8.47 -7.41 7.66
N THR A 28 -7.34 -7.85 7.07
CA THR A 28 -6.08 -8.03 7.80
C THR A 28 -5.56 -6.71 8.35
N VAL A 29 -5.64 -5.64 7.57
CA VAL A 29 -5.29 -4.28 8.03
C VAL A 29 -6.20 -3.85 9.17
N GLY A 30 -7.51 -4.11 9.07
CA GLY A 30 -8.47 -3.84 10.13
C GLY A 30 -8.11 -4.57 11.44
N GLN A 31 -7.75 -5.86 11.37
CA GLN A 31 -7.35 -6.65 12.54
C GLN A 31 -6.05 -6.12 13.19
N LEU A 32 -5.10 -5.66 12.37
CA LEU A 32 -3.90 -5.01 12.88
C LEU A 32 -4.25 -3.73 13.67
N MET A 33 -5.09 -2.89 13.08
CA MET A 33 -5.52 -1.64 13.72
C MET A 33 -6.29 -1.89 15.01
N GLU A 34 -7.21 -2.84 15.04
CA GLU A 34 -7.95 -3.25 16.21
C GLU A 34 -7.02 -3.79 17.33
N THR A 35 -6.03 -4.60 16.95
CA THR A 35 -5.04 -5.12 17.91
C THR A 35 -4.23 -3.99 18.55
N LEU A 36 -3.80 -3.01 17.75
CA LEU A 36 -3.08 -1.83 18.27
C LEU A 36 -3.95 -1.01 19.22
N ASP A 37 -5.24 -0.91 18.95
CA ASP A 37 -6.19 -0.22 19.80
C ASP A 37 -6.37 -0.94 21.14
N GLN A 38 -6.62 -2.24 21.12
CA GLN A 38 -6.74 -3.08 22.31
C GLN A 38 -5.49 -3.06 23.19
N LEU A 39 -4.31 -2.91 22.59
CA LEU A 39 -3.04 -2.79 23.31
C LEU A 39 -2.70 -1.36 23.76
N GLY A 40 -3.52 -0.37 23.45
CA GLY A 40 -3.27 1.04 23.75
C GLY A 40 -2.08 1.64 23.00
N LEU A 41 -1.70 1.06 21.84
CA LEU A 41 -0.54 1.48 21.06
C LEU A 41 -0.90 2.42 19.90
N THR A 42 -2.17 2.58 19.59
CA THR A 42 -2.69 3.30 18.40
C THR A 42 -2.11 4.70 18.26
N GLU A 43 -2.10 5.49 19.33
CA GLU A 43 -1.65 6.89 19.29
C GLU A 43 -0.18 7.04 18.91
N ASN A 44 0.66 6.09 19.29
CA ASN A 44 2.12 6.18 19.10
C ASN A 44 2.66 5.18 18.05
N THR A 45 1.80 4.66 17.20
CA THR A 45 2.19 3.78 16.11
C THR A 45 2.02 4.48 14.77
N LEU A 46 3.10 4.53 13.99
CA LEU A 46 3.08 4.94 12.59
C LEU A 46 2.73 3.70 11.74
N ILE A 47 1.62 3.77 11.03
CA ILE A 47 1.22 2.77 10.04
C ILE A 47 1.44 3.37 8.65
N ILE A 48 2.15 2.64 7.80
CA ILE A 48 2.36 2.97 6.40
C ILE A 48 1.81 1.81 5.59
N LEU A 49 0.84 2.10 4.72
CA LEU A 49 0.26 1.15 3.79
C LEU A 49 0.60 1.58 2.37
N SER A 50 1.23 0.70 1.61
CA SER A 50 1.60 0.95 0.23
C SER A 50 1.65 -0.35 -0.57
N SER A 51 2.00 -0.25 -1.85
CA SER A 51 2.30 -1.37 -2.73
C SER A 51 3.70 -1.23 -3.29
N ASP A 52 4.32 -2.33 -3.68
CA ASP A 52 5.66 -2.36 -4.28
C ASP A 52 5.67 -1.93 -5.75
N ASN A 53 4.54 -2.11 -6.44
CA ASN A 53 4.35 -1.73 -7.85
C ASN A 53 2.87 -1.54 -8.16
N GLY A 54 2.60 -1.04 -9.36
CA GLY A 54 1.24 -0.93 -9.88
C GLY A 54 0.53 -2.29 -9.98
N PRO A 55 -0.78 -2.30 -10.18
CA PRO A 55 -1.58 -3.52 -10.17
C PRO A 55 -1.20 -4.46 -11.30
N VAL A 56 -1.40 -5.76 -11.08
CA VAL A 56 -1.37 -6.79 -12.11
C VAL A 56 -2.72 -7.48 -12.14
N VAL A 57 -3.30 -7.61 -13.32
CA VAL A 57 -4.56 -8.33 -13.52
C VAL A 57 -4.27 -9.73 -14.00
N ASP A 58 -3.56 -9.86 -15.12
CA ASP A 58 -3.07 -11.14 -15.62
C ASP A 58 -1.59 -11.32 -15.27
N ASP A 59 -1.30 -12.33 -14.49
CA ASP A 59 0.05 -12.80 -14.14
C ASP A 59 0.20 -14.32 -14.44
N GLY A 60 -0.63 -14.84 -15.35
CA GLY A 60 -0.60 -16.21 -15.84
C GLY A 60 -1.39 -17.20 -14.97
N TYR A 61 -2.10 -16.76 -13.96
CA TYR A 61 -2.96 -17.63 -13.15
C TYR A 61 -4.36 -17.78 -13.77
N LYS A 62 -4.88 -19.00 -13.76
CA LYS A 62 -6.23 -19.33 -14.26
C LYS A 62 -7.30 -19.00 -13.21
N ASP A 63 -7.36 -17.76 -12.77
CA ASP A 63 -8.30 -17.29 -11.74
C ASP A 63 -9.42 -16.37 -12.28
N LYS A 64 -9.47 -16.21 -13.62
CA LYS A 64 -10.45 -15.37 -14.32
C LYS A 64 -10.40 -13.90 -13.87
N ALA A 65 -9.21 -13.40 -13.50
CA ALA A 65 -9.08 -12.05 -12.94
C ALA A 65 -9.44 -10.96 -13.95
N GLU A 66 -9.15 -11.15 -15.23
CA GLU A 66 -9.53 -10.21 -16.30
C GLU A 66 -11.02 -10.22 -16.57
N GLU A 67 -11.60 -11.40 -16.73
CA GLU A 67 -13.02 -11.57 -17.04
C GLU A 67 -13.94 -11.10 -15.92
N LEU A 68 -13.47 -11.19 -14.68
CA LEU A 68 -14.22 -10.83 -13.48
C LEU A 68 -13.88 -9.44 -12.92
N LEU A 69 -13.25 -8.56 -13.70
CA LEU A 69 -12.99 -7.17 -13.27
C LEU A 69 -14.27 -6.41 -12.91
N ASN A 70 -15.39 -6.77 -13.54
CA ASN A 70 -16.71 -6.22 -13.24
C ASN A 70 -16.73 -4.68 -13.24
N GLY A 71 -16.05 -4.07 -14.24
CA GLY A 71 -15.92 -2.63 -14.39
C GLY A 71 -14.85 -1.97 -13.49
N HIS A 72 -14.17 -2.73 -12.66
CA HIS A 72 -13.07 -2.21 -11.87
C HIS A 72 -11.86 -1.88 -12.74
N THR A 73 -11.29 -0.68 -12.56
CA THR A 73 -10.09 -0.19 -13.24
C THR A 73 -8.93 -0.15 -12.24
N PRO A 74 -8.11 -1.20 -12.15
CA PRO A 74 -7.10 -1.34 -11.08
C PRO A 74 -6.07 -0.21 -11.02
N SER A 75 -5.69 0.36 -12.17
CA SER A 75 -4.78 1.51 -12.26
C SER A 75 -5.50 2.86 -12.21
N GLY A 76 -6.82 2.89 -11.95
CA GLY A 76 -7.61 4.11 -12.01
C GLY A 76 -7.54 4.78 -13.39
N PRO A 77 -7.23 6.08 -13.47
CA PRO A 77 -7.13 6.81 -14.74
C PRO A 77 -5.76 6.62 -15.43
N TRP A 78 -4.81 5.95 -14.78
CA TRP A 78 -3.43 5.87 -15.23
C TRP A 78 -3.22 4.80 -16.29
N ARG A 79 -2.44 5.12 -17.32
CA ARG A 79 -2.03 4.15 -18.33
C ARG A 79 -1.03 3.16 -17.74
N GLY A 80 -1.14 1.90 -18.14
CA GLY A 80 -0.24 0.82 -17.76
C GLY A 80 -0.63 0.13 -16.45
N ASN A 81 0.17 -0.84 -16.08
CA ASN A 81 0.07 -1.66 -14.89
C ASN A 81 1.46 -2.19 -14.56
N LYS A 82 1.59 -3.12 -13.62
CA LYS A 82 2.85 -3.82 -13.33
C LYS A 82 3.58 -4.21 -14.63
N TYR A 83 4.90 -4.14 -14.63
CA TYR A 83 5.81 -4.36 -15.77
C TYR A 83 5.88 -3.22 -16.79
N SER A 84 5.18 -2.12 -16.60
CA SER A 84 5.29 -0.94 -17.46
C SER A 84 5.95 0.23 -16.75
N ALA A 85 6.63 1.08 -17.53
CA ALA A 85 7.19 2.34 -17.03
C ALA A 85 6.17 3.50 -17.00
N PHE A 86 4.91 3.24 -17.36
CA PHE A 86 3.83 4.22 -17.26
C PHE A 86 3.35 4.38 -15.82
N GLU A 87 2.63 5.48 -15.55
CA GLU A 87 2.10 5.81 -14.23
C GLU A 87 1.35 4.63 -13.57
N GLY A 88 0.51 3.92 -14.30
CA GLY A 88 -0.21 2.78 -13.75
C GLY A 88 0.69 1.61 -13.30
N GLY A 89 1.97 1.59 -13.69
CA GLY A 89 2.94 0.59 -13.24
C GLY A 89 3.79 1.03 -12.05
N THR A 90 3.94 2.34 -11.87
CA THR A 90 4.90 2.95 -10.92
C THR A 90 4.25 3.80 -9.84
N ALA A 91 3.15 4.48 -10.13
CA ALA A 91 2.37 5.20 -9.13
C ALA A 91 1.58 4.23 -8.26
N VAL A 92 1.94 4.13 -7.00
CA VAL A 92 1.32 3.25 -6.01
C VAL A 92 0.60 4.06 -4.94
N PRO A 93 -0.50 3.55 -4.38
CA PRO A 93 -1.15 4.21 -3.25
C PRO A 93 -0.21 4.22 -2.04
N VAL A 94 -0.21 5.33 -1.30
CA VAL A 94 0.46 5.46 -0.02
C VAL A 94 -0.53 6.04 0.98
N ILE A 95 -0.77 5.32 2.07
CA ILE A 95 -1.60 5.77 3.18
C ILE A 95 -0.75 5.79 4.44
N VAL A 96 -0.70 6.93 5.10
CA VAL A 96 0.05 7.11 6.34
C VAL A 96 -0.92 7.43 7.47
N ARG A 97 -0.84 6.67 8.56
CA ARG A 97 -1.66 6.90 9.76
C ARG A 97 -0.78 6.97 10.99
N TRP A 98 -0.84 8.10 11.71
CA TRP A 98 -0.19 8.29 13.00
C TRP A 98 -1.00 9.27 13.85
N PRO A 99 -1.98 8.82 14.63
CA PRO A 99 -2.92 9.71 15.31
C PRO A 99 -2.27 10.74 16.24
N ARG A 100 -1.16 10.40 16.87
CA ARG A 100 -0.40 11.33 17.71
C ARG A 100 0.15 12.53 16.94
N LYS A 101 0.51 12.36 15.68
CA LYS A 101 1.15 13.40 14.85
C LYS A 101 0.21 13.97 13.79
N ILE A 102 -0.55 13.14 13.13
CA ILE A 102 -1.46 13.52 12.06
C ILE A 102 -2.85 13.71 12.66
N LYS A 103 -3.21 14.95 12.97
CA LYS A 103 -4.47 15.29 13.66
C LYS A 103 -5.65 15.48 12.73
N LYS A 104 -5.41 15.68 11.45
CA LYS A 104 -6.45 15.90 10.43
C LYS A 104 -6.14 15.04 9.20
N ALA A 105 -7.12 14.27 8.77
CA ALA A 105 -7.02 13.56 7.50
C ALA A 105 -6.98 14.55 6.32
N GLY A 106 -6.26 14.19 5.28
CA GLY A 106 -6.12 14.99 4.07
C GLY A 106 -5.25 14.27 3.05
N ASP A 107 -5.22 14.81 1.86
CA ASP A 107 -4.36 14.34 0.78
C ASP A 107 -3.07 15.16 0.75
N SER A 108 -2.02 14.59 0.17
CA SER A 108 -0.72 15.22 -0.02
C SER A 108 -0.24 15.03 -1.45
N ASP A 109 0.19 16.11 -2.07
CA ASP A 109 0.78 16.13 -3.41
C ASP A 109 2.31 15.97 -3.39
N VAL A 110 2.89 15.60 -2.24
CA VAL A 110 4.33 15.37 -2.12
C VAL A 110 4.73 14.19 -2.98
N LEU A 111 5.58 14.46 -3.97
CA LEU A 111 6.20 13.40 -4.76
C LEU A 111 7.19 12.64 -3.89
N MET A 112 6.92 11.37 -3.66
CA MET A 112 7.71 10.48 -2.83
C MET A 112 7.99 9.17 -3.57
N SER A 113 9.22 8.69 -3.48
CA SER A 113 9.61 7.36 -3.93
C SER A 113 9.79 6.42 -2.74
N GLN A 114 9.68 5.12 -2.95
CA GLN A 114 9.90 4.14 -1.88
C GLN A 114 11.31 4.19 -1.29
N ILE A 115 12.31 4.64 -2.06
CA ILE A 115 13.67 4.86 -1.55
C ILE A 115 13.75 5.99 -0.52
N ASP A 116 12.79 6.93 -0.53
CA ASP A 116 12.76 8.07 0.39
C ASP A 116 12.39 7.66 1.83
N TRP A 117 11.84 6.45 2.03
CA TRP A 117 11.52 5.97 3.38
C TRP A 117 12.74 5.89 4.29
N LEU A 118 13.94 5.56 3.77
CA LEU A 118 15.13 5.46 4.60
C LEU A 118 15.51 6.82 5.20
N ALA A 119 15.60 7.88 4.40
CA ALA A 119 15.91 9.21 4.89
C ALA A 119 14.79 9.76 5.77
N SER A 120 13.53 9.59 5.34
CA SER A 120 12.35 10.09 6.06
C SER A 120 12.20 9.46 7.45
N LEU A 121 12.28 8.14 7.54
CA LEU A 121 12.17 7.44 8.83
C LEU A 121 13.41 7.68 9.70
N GLY A 122 14.60 7.77 9.08
CA GLY A 122 15.83 8.14 9.77
C GLY A 122 15.71 9.51 10.45
N ALA A 123 15.24 10.51 9.71
CA ALA A 123 15.00 11.86 10.25
C ALA A 123 13.94 11.84 11.36
N LEU A 124 12.85 11.11 11.17
CA LEU A 124 11.76 10.99 12.13
C LEU A 124 12.21 10.48 13.51
N VAL A 125 13.18 9.56 13.53
CA VAL A 125 13.72 8.99 14.77
C VAL A 125 15.07 9.61 15.19
N ASN A 126 15.49 10.70 14.53
CA ASN A 126 16.79 11.35 14.72
C ASN A 126 17.98 10.39 14.57
N ALA A 127 17.89 9.41 13.68
CA ALA A 127 18.96 8.49 13.40
C ALA A 127 20.02 9.13 12.51
N ARG A 128 21.28 8.94 12.83
CA ARG A 128 22.39 9.37 11.98
C ARG A 128 22.68 8.28 10.95
N LEU A 129 22.28 8.54 9.71
CA LEU A 129 22.60 7.64 8.61
C LEU A 129 24.11 7.73 8.27
N PRO A 130 24.77 6.60 8.02
CA PRO A 130 26.17 6.59 7.56
C PRO A 130 26.32 7.37 6.25
N LYS A 131 27.47 8.04 6.08
CA LYS A 131 27.75 8.78 4.85
C LYS A 131 27.66 7.87 3.62
N GLY A 132 26.85 8.26 2.64
CA GLY A 132 26.67 7.51 1.39
C GLY A 132 25.76 6.29 1.48
N SER A 133 25.07 6.03 2.61
CA SER A 133 24.16 4.89 2.75
C SER A 133 22.83 5.08 2.01
N ALA A 134 22.44 6.29 1.68
CA ALA A 134 21.18 6.60 1.03
C ALA A 134 21.34 7.80 0.06
N PRO A 135 22.16 7.68 -1.00
CA PRO A 135 22.52 8.81 -1.87
C PRO A 135 21.33 9.39 -2.63
N ASP A 136 20.31 8.57 -2.91
CA ASP A 136 19.13 8.95 -3.68
C ASP A 136 17.85 9.05 -2.82
N SER A 137 17.99 8.99 -1.49
CA SER A 137 16.87 9.06 -0.53
C SER A 137 16.76 10.45 0.07
N TYR A 138 15.58 11.03 0.03
CA TYR A 138 15.30 12.37 0.55
C TYR A 138 14.27 12.29 1.68
N ASP A 139 14.42 13.11 2.72
CA ASP A 139 13.37 13.25 3.74
C ASP A 139 12.15 13.95 3.13
N ARG A 140 11.01 13.27 3.16
CA ARG A 140 9.73 13.74 2.65
C ARG A 140 8.64 13.86 3.73
N LEU A 141 8.95 13.48 4.96
CA LEU A 141 8.02 13.55 6.09
C LEU A 141 8.25 14.79 6.97
N GLY A 142 9.39 15.45 6.84
CA GLY A 142 9.75 16.63 7.63
C GLY A 142 9.29 17.96 7.07
N ASN A 143 8.60 17.98 5.92
CA ASN A 143 8.14 19.19 5.23
C ASN A 143 6.63 19.33 5.29
#